data_a8e2035b8d2bb69d238d66f3af96472f
#
_entry.id   a8e2035b8d2bb69d238d66f3af96472f
#
_cell.length_a   1.000
_cell.length_b   1.000
_cell.length_c   1.000
_cell.angle_alpha   90.00
_cell.angle_beta   90.00
_cell.angle_gamma   90.00
#
_symmetry.space_group_name_H-M   'P 1'
#
loop_
_entity.id
_entity.type
_entity.pdbx_description
1 polymer ?
#
loop_
_entity_poly.entity_id
_entity_poly.type
_entity_poly.pdbx_seq_one_letter_code
_entity_poly.pdbx_strand_id
1 'polypeptide(L)'
;LPALPARKPIRTRKDWYSISVDTLRGWLFLLLIAAGLGGGYLFYRSWEQKSLERNSRLTIDEDQRLLAQVSDSLRTGEYRNEYDAGARSLQEARADFAQGRFRTALASAVTCHKLLQSILDAFGLATSGGQAQFVSLQGEVEVKRADGANWEEARPRLALRTGDYVRTGDGGSAEIMFLDGTLYTVRSNTQFVLSAGAAPAVAGAAGGSGAPDGGAPAGQAIQMEYGWVNLNTASRPSQVKTPGAVASVREDSEAFVTYDRTANKGRFGALRGGMELAAKGGLTRQVGELQQVVQTGDLLSQAEKLPPPPEPVEPADNRELELDRSPTLVLSWNPVPGSARYALQVSRNHLFVDNLVSVDNRVRPKATLGLRGEGTFFWRVAAFSREGYEGPWSRPRKFRVSPAGSGAGGVRAGDRPEAPPEIDLVDVKSYGSIFIVAGRCTPGVRLEINGEQAGVDADGSFKKTVQFNKEGWSYIEVRARDRWGSETVRRRRVLVESP
;
A
#
# COMPACT_ATOMS: atom_id res chain seq x y z
N LEU A 1 -53.37 73.03 69.68
CA LEU A 1 -53.52 72.47 68.34
C LEU A 1 -52.30 71.62 67.98
N PRO A 2 -52.45 70.30 67.69
CA PRO A 2 -51.31 69.42 67.41
C PRO A 2 -50.88 69.54 65.96
N ALA A 3 -49.57 69.55 65.75
CA ALA A 3 -48.95 69.62 64.45
C ALA A 3 -49.11 68.28 63.65
N LEU A 4 -49.49 68.40 62.39
CA LEU A 4 -49.61 67.30 61.45
C LEU A 4 -48.23 66.71 61.10
N PRO A 5 -48.09 65.35 60.95
CA PRO A 5 -46.82 64.74 60.63
C PRO A 5 -46.47 64.95 59.16
N ALA A 6 -45.22 65.31 58.93
CA ALA A 6 -44.64 65.50 57.60
C ALA A 6 -44.69 64.21 56.76
N ARG A 7 -45.24 64.25 55.52
CA ARG A 7 -45.23 63.19 54.54
C ARG A 7 -43.81 62.97 54.05
N LYS A 8 -43.28 61.71 54.17
CA LYS A 8 -42.05 61.30 53.59
C LYS A 8 -42.18 61.28 52.07
N PRO A 9 -41.19 61.77 51.32
CA PRO A 9 -41.23 61.71 49.85
C PRO A 9 -41.06 60.24 49.37
N ILE A 10 -41.95 59.83 48.49
CA ILE A 10 -41.85 58.52 47.75
C ILE A 10 -40.64 58.59 46.83
N ARG A 11 -39.54 57.88 47.17
CA ARG A 11 -38.44 57.68 46.30
C ARG A 11 -38.84 56.68 45.18
N THR A 12 -39.20 57.16 44.01
CA THR A 12 -39.28 56.37 42.80
C THR A 12 -37.88 56.00 42.40
N ARG A 13 -37.48 54.72 42.61
CA ARG A 13 -36.28 54.16 42.14
C ARG A 13 -36.42 54.00 40.60
N LYS A 14 -35.89 54.95 39.84
CA LYS A 14 -35.67 54.75 38.39
C LYS A 14 -34.38 53.94 38.22
N ASP A 15 -34.52 52.66 38.11
CA ASP A 15 -33.39 51.79 37.71
C ASP A 15 -33.11 52.02 36.25
N TRP A 16 -32.26 52.99 35.94
CA TRP A 16 -31.70 53.20 34.59
C TRP A 16 -30.45 52.34 34.46
N TYR A 17 -30.54 51.25 33.68
CA TYR A 17 -29.37 50.53 33.27
C TYR A 17 -28.66 51.35 32.19
N SER A 18 -27.57 52.01 32.50
CA SER A 18 -26.70 52.64 31.53
C SER A 18 -25.78 51.57 30.97
N ILE A 19 -26.11 51.06 29.79
CA ILE A 19 -25.19 50.22 29.03
C ILE A 19 -24.19 51.16 28.35
N SER A 20 -22.88 51.00 28.65
CA SER A 20 -21.84 51.82 28.00
C SER A 20 -21.80 51.50 26.49
N VAL A 21 -21.63 52.55 25.69
CA VAL A 21 -21.56 52.42 24.22
C VAL A 21 -20.44 51.46 23.81
N ASP A 22 -19.38 51.35 24.61
CA ASP A 22 -18.24 50.43 24.33
C ASP A 22 -18.62 48.94 24.58
N THR A 23 -19.47 48.67 25.58
CA THR A 23 -20.03 47.32 25.78
C THR A 23 -20.95 46.92 24.62
N LEU A 24 -21.77 47.86 24.13
CA LEU A 24 -22.63 47.60 22.97
C LEU A 24 -21.84 47.37 21.71
N ARG A 25 -20.75 48.12 21.48
CA ARG A 25 -19.80 47.90 20.38
C ARG A 25 -19.10 46.55 20.49
N GLY A 26 -18.67 46.12 21.67
CA GLY A 26 -18.07 44.83 21.92
C GLY A 26 -19.04 43.67 21.58
N TRP A 27 -20.28 43.76 22.01
CA TRP A 27 -21.30 42.77 21.67
C TRP A 27 -21.64 42.74 20.19
N LEU A 28 -21.66 43.88 19.50
CA LEU A 28 -21.90 43.98 18.06
C LEU A 28 -20.72 43.36 17.27
N PHE A 29 -19.49 43.55 17.74
CA PHE A 29 -18.31 42.95 17.16
C PHE A 29 -18.29 41.43 17.33
N LEU A 30 -18.65 40.91 18.51
CA LEU A 30 -18.81 39.47 18.73
C LEU A 30 -19.92 38.84 17.87
N LEU A 31 -21.04 39.54 17.70
CA LEU A 31 -22.11 39.10 16.80
C LEU A 31 -21.68 39.07 15.34
N LEU A 32 -20.89 40.04 14.89
CA LEU A 32 -20.34 40.04 13.52
C LEU A 32 -19.35 38.90 13.32
N ILE A 33 -18.49 38.59 14.30
CA ILE A 33 -17.60 37.44 14.26
C ILE A 33 -18.40 36.14 14.24
N ALA A 34 -19.39 35.99 15.09
CA ALA A 34 -20.25 34.81 15.12
C ALA A 34 -21.03 34.62 13.80
N ALA A 35 -21.55 35.70 13.23
CA ALA A 35 -22.20 35.68 11.92
C ALA A 35 -21.24 35.33 10.79
N GLY A 36 -19.99 35.86 10.83
CA GLY A 36 -18.92 35.52 9.86
C GLY A 36 -18.49 34.06 9.94
N LEU A 37 -18.31 33.53 11.17
CA LEU A 37 -17.99 32.12 11.39
C LEU A 37 -19.14 31.21 10.99
N GLY A 38 -20.38 31.56 11.34
CA GLY A 38 -21.58 30.83 10.96
C GLY A 38 -21.80 30.82 9.44
N GLY A 39 -21.65 31.98 8.80
CA GLY A 39 -21.71 32.13 7.33
C GLY A 39 -20.60 31.35 6.62
N GLY A 40 -19.37 31.44 7.12
CA GLY A 40 -18.22 30.67 6.64
C GLY A 40 -18.44 29.16 6.74
N TYR A 41 -18.97 28.69 7.88
CA TYR A 41 -19.30 27.28 8.08
C TYR A 41 -20.41 26.80 7.14
N LEU A 42 -21.47 27.56 6.97
CA LEU A 42 -22.56 27.23 6.04
C LEU A 42 -22.07 27.23 4.60
N PHE A 43 -21.24 28.18 4.22
CA PHE A 43 -20.63 28.25 2.90
C PHE A 43 -19.71 27.04 2.66
N TYR A 44 -18.84 26.70 3.61
CA TYR A 44 -17.95 25.53 3.54
C TYR A 44 -18.75 24.25 3.40
N ARG A 45 -19.77 24.03 4.21
CA ARG A 45 -20.65 22.86 4.17
C ARG A 45 -21.40 22.77 2.84
N SER A 46 -21.90 23.88 2.31
CA SER A 46 -22.56 23.94 1.00
C SER A 46 -21.59 23.63 -0.14
N TRP A 47 -20.38 24.15 -0.05
CA TRP A 47 -19.33 23.89 -1.05
C TRP A 47 -18.86 22.43 -1.02
N GLU A 48 -18.67 21.86 0.16
CA GLU A 48 -18.32 20.44 0.32
C GLU A 48 -19.42 19.53 -0.25
N GLN A 49 -20.68 19.79 0.05
CA GLN A 49 -21.79 19.03 -0.51
C GLN A 49 -21.85 19.10 -2.04
N LYS A 50 -21.71 20.29 -2.62
CA LYS A 50 -21.69 20.46 -4.08
C LYS A 50 -20.48 19.78 -4.74
N SER A 51 -19.33 19.75 -4.08
CA SER A 51 -18.16 19.05 -4.61
C SER A 51 -18.34 17.53 -4.55
N LEU A 52 -18.89 17.00 -3.47
CA LEU A 52 -19.20 15.58 -3.33
C LEU A 52 -20.28 15.14 -4.32
N GLU A 53 -21.33 15.94 -4.51
CA GLU A 53 -22.37 15.69 -5.52
C GLU A 53 -21.78 15.62 -6.93
N ARG A 54 -20.96 16.59 -7.30
CA ARG A 54 -20.32 16.64 -8.63
C ARG A 54 -19.40 15.44 -8.84
N ASN A 55 -18.55 15.15 -7.85
CA ASN A 55 -17.58 14.05 -7.96
C ASN A 55 -18.30 12.69 -8.02
N SER A 56 -19.30 12.46 -7.16
CA SER A 56 -20.06 11.21 -7.19
C SER A 56 -20.80 11.03 -8.50
N ARG A 57 -21.38 12.08 -9.05
CA ARG A 57 -22.05 12.04 -10.36
C ARG A 57 -21.09 11.68 -11.48
N LEU A 58 -19.92 12.35 -11.54
CA LEU A 58 -18.93 12.08 -12.58
C LEU A 58 -18.40 10.64 -12.51
N THR A 59 -18.11 10.15 -11.31
CA THR A 59 -17.64 8.76 -11.14
C THR A 59 -18.73 7.75 -11.52
N ILE A 60 -19.99 7.98 -11.13
CA ILE A 60 -21.11 7.11 -11.49
C ILE A 60 -21.32 7.08 -13.02
N ASP A 61 -21.23 8.23 -13.69
CA ASP A 61 -21.38 8.32 -15.16
C ASP A 61 -20.21 7.63 -15.88
N GLU A 62 -19.00 7.73 -15.35
CA GLU A 62 -17.82 7.04 -15.87
C GLU A 62 -17.93 5.52 -15.67
N ASP A 63 -18.28 5.07 -14.47
CA ASP A 63 -18.47 3.66 -14.15
C ASP A 63 -19.57 3.00 -14.97
N GLN A 64 -20.60 3.75 -15.34
CA GLN A 64 -21.64 3.26 -16.25
C GLN A 64 -21.08 2.97 -17.64
N ARG A 65 -20.20 3.83 -18.15
CA ARG A 65 -19.53 3.61 -19.44
C ARG A 65 -18.57 2.43 -19.37
N LEU A 66 -17.80 2.33 -18.29
CA LEU A 66 -16.88 1.21 -18.04
C LEU A 66 -17.65 -0.11 -17.94
N LEU A 67 -18.78 -0.14 -17.24
CA LEU A 67 -19.62 -1.34 -17.12
C LEU A 67 -20.13 -1.81 -18.49
N ALA A 68 -20.57 -0.88 -19.34
CA ALA A 68 -20.99 -1.20 -20.71
C ALA A 68 -19.82 -1.74 -21.55
N GLN A 69 -18.65 -1.12 -21.46
CA GLN A 69 -17.45 -1.56 -22.16
C GLN A 69 -17.01 -2.97 -21.73
N VAL A 70 -17.04 -3.25 -20.42
CA VAL A 70 -16.70 -4.55 -19.87
C VAL A 70 -17.73 -5.60 -20.27
N SER A 71 -19.03 -5.27 -20.28
CA SER A 71 -20.10 -6.21 -20.68
C SER A 71 -19.94 -6.75 -22.10
N ASP A 72 -19.52 -5.88 -23.03
CA ASP A 72 -19.28 -6.26 -24.42
C ASP A 72 -18.05 -7.20 -24.57
N SER A 73 -17.12 -7.13 -23.62
CA SER A 73 -15.89 -7.92 -23.61
C SER A 73 -16.03 -9.27 -22.89
N LEU A 74 -17.06 -9.44 -22.05
CA LEU A 74 -17.34 -10.64 -21.23
C LEU A 74 -17.92 -11.81 -22.03
N ARG A 75 -17.27 -12.23 -23.12
CA ARG A 75 -17.67 -13.43 -23.85
C ARG A 75 -17.27 -14.75 -23.16
N THR A 76 -16.36 -14.69 -22.19
CA THR A 76 -15.90 -15.83 -21.38
C THR A 76 -16.27 -15.52 -19.93
N GLY A 77 -16.98 -16.40 -19.23
CA GLY A 77 -17.53 -16.22 -17.88
C GLY A 77 -16.50 -16.04 -16.73
N GLU A 78 -15.26 -15.76 -17.06
CA GLU A 78 -14.11 -15.80 -16.17
C GLU A 78 -14.08 -14.67 -15.11
N TYR A 79 -14.68 -13.52 -15.38
CA TYR A 79 -14.74 -12.35 -14.44
C TYR A 79 -16.18 -11.98 -14.05
N ARG A 80 -17.09 -12.96 -14.10
CA ARG A 80 -18.52 -12.72 -13.87
C ARG A 80 -18.80 -12.25 -12.45
N ASN A 81 -18.09 -12.82 -11.47
CA ASN A 81 -18.28 -12.48 -10.06
C ASN A 81 -17.85 -11.04 -9.76
N GLU A 82 -16.72 -10.61 -10.29
CA GLU A 82 -16.18 -9.25 -10.17
C GLU A 82 -17.06 -8.24 -10.92
N TYR A 83 -17.55 -8.61 -12.09
CA TYR A 83 -18.50 -7.80 -12.85
C TYR A 83 -19.82 -7.62 -12.09
N ASP A 84 -20.40 -8.71 -11.57
CA ASP A 84 -21.64 -8.68 -10.79
C ASP A 84 -21.47 -7.89 -9.49
N ALA A 85 -20.28 -7.95 -8.86
CA ALA A 85 -19.93 -7.14 -7.69
C ALA A 85 -19.82 -5.65 -8.06
N GLY A 86 -19.16 -5.33 -9.17
CA GLY A 86 -19.10 -3.97 -9.71
C GLY A 86 -20.48 -3.40 -10.04
N ALA A 87 -21.31 -4.18 -10.71
CA ALA A 87 -22.68 -3.79 -11.05
C ALA A 87 -23.54 -3.50 -9.81
N ARG A 88 -23.43 -4.33 -8.76
CA ARG A 88 -24.10 -4.08 -7.47
C ARG A 88 -23.60 -2.79 -6.80
N SER A 89 -22.28 -2.58 -6.73
CA SER A 89 -21.71 -1.35 -6.17
C SER A 89 -22.16 -0.11 -6.93
N LEU A 90 -22.32 -0.17 -8.26
CA LEU A 90 -22.87 0.93 -9.05
C LEU A 90 -24.34 1.19 -8.75
N GLN A 91 -25.12 0.14 -8.55
CA GLN A 91 -26.53 0.26 -8.17
C GLN A 91 -26.69 0.90 -6.79
N GLU A 92 -25.86 0.50 -5.81
CA GLU A 92 -25.80 1.12 -4.49
C GLU A 92 -25.39 2.60 -4.57
N ALA A 93 -24.37 2.93 -5.37
CA ALA A 93 -23.93 4.29 -5.59
C ALA A 93 -25.05 5.18 -6.13
N ARG A 94 -25.84 4.68 -7.10
CA ARG A 94 -26.99 5.38 -7.65
C ARG A 94 -28.12 5.58 -6.63
N ALA A 95 -28.43 4.55 -5.85
CA ALA A 95 -29.43 4.62 -4.82
C ALA A 95 -29.08 5.65 -3.74
N ASP A 96 -27.82 5.67 -3.32
CA ASP A 96 -27.28 6.64 -2.35
C ASP A 96 -27.26 8.07 -2.93
N PHE A 97 -26.88 8.21 -4.19
CA PHE A 97 -26.91 9.50 -4.89
C PHE A 97 -28.34 10.07 -4.96
N ALA A 98 -29.32 9.24 -5.35
CA ALA A 98 -30.74 9.64 -5.41
C ALA A 98 -31.30 10.07 -4.03
N GLN A 99 -30.72 9.53 -2.94
CA GLN A 99 -31.10 9.88 -1.56
C GLN A 99 -30.27 11.05 -0.98
N GLY A 100 -29.42 11.69 -1.80
CA GLY A 100 -28.58 12.81 -1.37
C GLY A 100 -27.41 12.40 -0.45
N ARG A 101 -27.12 11.11 -0.33
CA ARG A 101 -25.99 10.58 0.46
C ARG A 101 -24.71 10.56 -0.39
N PHE A 102 -24.23 11.71 -0.80
CA PHE A 102 -23.14 11.84 -1.78
C PHE A 102 -21.81 11.22 -1.34
N ARG A 103 -21.51 11.19 -0.04
CA ARG A 103 -20.28 10.60 0.48
C ARG A 103 -20.27 9.07 0.35
N THR A 104 -21.38 8.41 0.68
CA THR A 104 -21.53 6.96 0.50
C THR A 104 -21.66 6.60 -0.97
N ALA A 105 -22.38 7.38 -1.75
CA ALA A 105 -22.47 7.22 -3.21
C ALA A 105 -21.09 7.25 -3.87
N LEU A 106 -20.23 8.21 -3.49
CA LEU A 106 -18.86 8.29 -4.00
C LEU A 106 -18.02 7.07 -3.58
N ALA A 107 -18.15 6.61 -2.34
CA ALA A 107 -17.40 5.43 -1.86
C ALA A 107 -17.77 4.15 -2.62
N SER A 108 -19.08 3.91 -2.85
CA SER A 108 -19.57 2.76 -3.63
C SER A 108 -19.18 2.88 -5.11
N ALA A 109 -19.24 4.10 -5.71
CA ALA A 109 -18.77 4.33 -7.06
C ALA A 109 -17.26 4.07 -7.22
N VAL A 110 -16.41 4.55 -6.31
CA VAL A 110 -14.96 4.26 -6.33
C VAL A 110 -14.68 2.76 -6.22
N THR A 111 -15.49 2.02 -5.45
CA THR A 111 -15.36 0.56 -5.34
C THR A 111 -15.72 -0.11 -6.67
N CYS A 112 -16.83 0.31 -7.32
CA CYS A 112 -17.20 -0.13 -8.66
C CYS A 112 -16.08 0.15 -9.66
N HIS A 113 -15.58 1.39 -9.69
CA HIS A 113 -14.50 1.81 -10.58
C HIS A 113 -13.26 0.91 -10.49
N LYS A 114 -12.81 0.61 -9.27
CA LYS A 114 -11.66 -0.28 -9.05
C LYS A 114 -11.91 -1.69 -9.57
N LEU A 115 -13.09 -2.26 -9.35
CA LEU A 115 -13.44 -3.58 -9.83
C LEU A 115 -13.48 -3.63 -11.37
N LEU A 116 -14.13 -2.66 -12.01
CA LEU A 116 -14.22 -2.59 -13.46
C LEU A 116 -12.86 -2.32 -14.11
N GLN A 117 -12.04 -1.45 -13.50
CA GLN A 117 -10.70 -1.18 -13.99
C GLN A 117 -9.80 -2.42 -13.89
N SER A 118 -9.91 -3.22 -12.81
CA SER A 118 -9.15 -4.46 -12.68
C SER A 118 -9.51 -5.48 -13.76
N ILE A 119 -10.80 -5.55 -14.15
CA ILE A 119 -11.26 -6.39 -15.26
C ILE A 119 -10.68 -5.90 -16.59
N LEU A 120 -10.74 -4.59 -16.86
CA LEU A 120 -10.20 -4.02 -18.10
C LEU A 120 -8.68 -4.20 -18.21
N ASP A 121 -7.95 -4.04 -17.10
CA ASP A 121 -6.51 -4.28 -17.05
C ASP A 121 -6.19 -5.76 -17.34
N ALA A 122 -6.99 -6.68 -16.83
CA ALA A 122 -6.88 -8.11 -17.12
C ALA A 122 -7.19 -8.42 -18.60
N PHE A 123 -8.21 -7.79 -19.20
CA PHE A 123 -8.50 -7.89 -20.63
C PHE A 123 -7.40 -7.27 -21.49
N GLY A 124 -6.85 -6.14 -21.10
CA GLY A 124 -5.71 -5.52 -21.78
C GLY A 124 -4.50 -6.45 -21.82
N LEU A 125 -4.23 -7.15 -20.72
CA LEU A 125 -3.21 -8.20 -20.65
C LEU A 125 -3.52 -9.39 -21.58
N ALA A 126 -4.75 -9.88 -21.56
CA ALA A 126 -5.18 -11.01 -22.39
C ALA A 126 -5.08 -10.68 -23.89
N THR A 127 -5.50 -9.48 -24.31
CA THR A 127 -5.39 -9.02 -25.71
C THR A 127 -3.96 -8.77 -26.14
N SER A 128 -3.05 -8.37 -25.22
CA SER A 128 -1.64 -8.20 -25.51
C SER A 128 -0.85 -9.52 -25.50
N GLY A 129 -1.52 -10.66 -25.23
CA GLY A 129 -0.88 -11.97 -25.06
C GLY A 129 -0.03 -12.06 -23.80
N GLY A 130 -0.17 -11.14 -22.85
CA GLY A 130 0.48 -11.16 -21.55
C GLY A 130 -0.19 -12.16 -20.60
N GLN A 131 0.62 -12.83 -19.77
CA GLN A 131 0.14 -13.72 -18.71
C GLN A 131 0.20 -13.09 -17.32
N ALA A 132 1.09 -12.11 -17.14
CA ALA A 132 1.34 -11.42 -15.90
C ALA A 132 1.83 -10.00 -16.16
N GLN A 133 1.85 -9.17 -15.11
CA GLN A 133 2.41 -7.82 -15.15
C GLN A 133 3.12 -7.48 -13.85
N PHE A 134 4.08 -6.57 -13.92
CA PHE A 134 4.68 -6.00 -12.74
C PHE A 134 3.72 -5.04 -12.04
N VAL A 135 3.47 -5.28 -10.76
CA VAL A 135 2.67 -4.39 -9.88
C VAL A 135 3.58 -3.39 -9.16
N SER A 136 4.72 -3.90 -8.68
CA SER A 136 5.69 -3.12 -7.91
C SER A 136 7.09 -3.55 -8.29
N LEU A 137 7.99 -2.58 -8.37
CA LEU A 137 9.40 -2.79 -8.65
C LEU A 137 10.23 -1.98 -7.68
N GLN A 138 11.35 -2.56 -7.22
CA GLN A 138 12.31 -1.87 -6.39
C GLN A 138 13.72 -2.37 -6.68
N GLY A 139 14.69 -1.44 -6.69
CA GLY A 139 16.06 -1.76 -7.04
C GLY A 139 16.20 -2.22 -8.49
N GLU A 140 17.22 -3.01 -8.77
CA GLU A 140 17.53 -3.51 -10.10
C GLU A 140 16.63 -4.70 -10.45
N VAL A 141 15.76 -4.52 -11.43
CA VAL A 141 14.89 -5.57 -12.00
C VAL A 141 14.94 -5.49 -13.50
N GLU A 142 15.22 -6.61 -14.14
CA GLU A 142 15.38 -6.71 -15.58
C GLU A 142 14.51 -7.81 -16.18
N VAL A 143 14.13 -7.62 -17.42
CA VAL A 143 13.37 -8.58 -18.22
C VAL A 143 14.14 -8.87 -19.51
N LYS A 144 14.18 -10.13 -19.90
CA LYS A 144 14.61 -10.53 -21.23
C LYS A 144 13.45 -11.22 -21.93
N ARG A 145 13.07 -10.71 -23.10
CA ARG A 145 11.98 -11.27 -23.89
C ARG A 145 12.35 -12.65 -24.42
N ALA A 146 11.33 -13.50 -24.63
CA ALA A 146 11.52 -14.85 -25.16
C ALA A 146 12.23 -14.86 -26.52
N ASP A 147 11.95 -13.86 -27.36
CA ASP A 147 12.53 -13.66 -28.69
C ASP A 147 13.72 -12.68 -28.71
N GLY A 148 14.05 -12.10 -27.52
CA GLY A 148 15.11 -11.10 -27.34
C GLY A 148 16.42 -11.68 -26.83
N ALA A 149 17.56 -11.09 -27.26
CA ALA A 149 18.89 -11.45 -26.75
C ALA A 149 19.30 -10.62 -25.53
N ASN A 150 18.76 -9.42 -25.38
CA ASN A 150 19.20 -8.43 -24.38
C ASN A 150 18.29 -8.39 -23.16
N TRP A 151 18.87 -8.04 -22.02
CA TRP A 151 18.16 -7.68 -20.82
C TRP A 151 17.76 -6.19 -20.88
N GLU A 152 16.54 -5.88 -20.50
CA GLU A 152 15.97 -4.55 -20.45
C GLU A 152 15.49 -4.25 -19.02
N GLU A 153 15.59 -3.01 -18.59
CA GLU A 153 15.07 -2.60 -17.29
C GLU A 153 13.54 -2.76 -17.24
N ALA A 154 13.06 -3.44 -16.20
CA ALA A 154 11.64 -3.65 -15.99
C ALA A 154 10.94 -2.34 -15.62
N ARG A 155 9.72 -2.17 -16.09
CA ARG A 155 8.87 -1.00 -15.77
C ARG A 155 7.57 -1.44 -15.10
N PRO A 156 6.99 -0.64 -14.22
CA PRO A 156 5.66 -0.92 -13.68
C PRO A 156 4.64 -1.10 -14.80
N ARG A 157 3.74 -2.07 -14.62
CA ARG A 157 2.72 -2.47 -15.60
C ARG A 157 3.26 -3.08 -16.90
N LEU A 158 4.57 -3.35 -17.01
CA LEU A 158 5.09 -4.09 -18.13
C LEU A 158 4.49 -5.49 -18.15
N ALA A 159 3.80 -5.84 -19.25
CA ALA A 159 3.23 -7.17 -19.45
C ALA A 159 4.32 -8.21 -19.69
N LEU A 160 4.18 -9.37 -19.07
CA LEU A 160 5.06 -10.54 -19.20
C LEU A 160 4.34 -11.65 -19.96
N ARG A 161 5.06 -12.33 -20.82
CA ARG A 161 4.56 -13.44 -21.66
C ARG A 161 5.28 -14.73 -21.32
N THR A 162 4.71 -15.84 -21.71
CA THR A 162 5.41 -17.13 -21.66
C THR A 162 6.75 -17.03 -22.40
N GLY A 163 7.80 -17.52 -21.77
CA GLY A 163 9.18 -17.47 -22.28
C GLY A 163 9.96 -16.22 -21.88
N ASP A 164 9.32 -15.20 -21.32
CA ASP A 164 10.04 -14.04 -20.80
C ASP A 164 10.80 -14.40 -19.51
N TYR A 165 12.05 -13.97 -19.43
CA TYR A 165 12.89 -14.10 -18.26
C TYR A 165 12.79 -12.87 -17.39
N VAL A 166 12.78 -13.08 -16.09
CA VAL A 166 12.83 -12.02 -15.07
C VAL A 166 14.06 -12.24 -14.19
N ARG A 167 14.82 -11.18 -13.94
CA ARG A 167 15.98 -11.20 -13.06
C ARG A 167 15.94 -10.01 -12.11
N THR A 168 16.23 -10.27 -10.83
CA THR A 168 16.45 -9.23 -9.81
C THR A 168 17.91 -9.22 -9.41
N GLY A 169 18.52 -8.03 -9.34
CA GLY A 169 19.86 -7.81 -8.84
C GLY A 169 19.95 -7.80 -7.30
N ASP A 170 21.10 -7.38 -6.80
CA ASP A 170 21.29 -7.18 -5.36
C ASP A 170 20.44 -6.00 -4.87
N GLY A 171 19.67 -6.22 -3.81
CA GLY A 171 18.68 -5.24 -3.36
C GLY A 171 17.47 -5.06 -4.28
N GLY A 172 17.35 -5.81 -5.38
CA GLY A 172 16.21 -5.80 -6.29
C GLY A 172 15.04 -6.63 -5.76
N SER A 173 13.81 -6.22 -6.02
CA SER A 173 12.62 -7.05 -5.84
C SER A 173 11.48 -6.63 -6.75
N ALA A 174 10.56 -7.54 -7.01
CA ALA A 174 9.39 -7.30 -7.84
C ALA A 174 8.15 -7.98 -7.27
N GLU A 175 7.00 -7.36 -7.46
CA GLU A 175 5.70 -8.00 -7.33
C GLU A 175 5.10 -8.17 -8.71
N ILE A 176 4.72 -9.40 -9.03
CA ILE A 176 4.19 -9.79 -10.33
C ILE A 176 2.81 -10.40 -10.11
N MET A 177 1.80 -9.81 -10.73
CA MET A 177 0.43 -10.30 -10.68
C MET A 177 0.09 -11.01 -11.98
N PHE A 178 -0.43 -12.21 -11.85
CA PHE A 178 -0.95 -13.01 -12.95
C PHE A 178 -2.42 -12.70 -13.22
N LEU A 179 -2.91 -13.09 -14.39
CA LEU A 179 -4.30 -12.84 -14.82
C LEU A 179 -5.37 -13.41 -13.86
N ASP A 180 -5.06 -14.51 -13.18
CA ASP A 180 -5.97 -15.15 -12.22
C ASP A 180 -5.94 -14.51 -10.82
N GLY A 181 -5.16 -13.43 -10.63
CA GLY A 181 -4.98 -12.77 -9.36
C GLY A 181 -3.86 -13.35 -8.49
N THR A 182 -3.17 -14.40 -8.95
CA THR A 182 -2.01 -14.96 -8.25
C THR A 182 -0.89 -13.92 -8.19
N LEU A 183 -0.34 -13.68 -7.00
CA LEU A 183 0.71 -12.72 -6.76
C LEU A 183 2.03 -13.44 -6.44
N TYR A 184 3.07 -13.10 -7.19
CA TYR A 184 4.43 -13.51 -6.91
C TYR A 184 5.24 -12.35 -6.36
N THR A 185 5.88 -12.55 -5.22
CA THR A 185 6.89 -11.63 -4.67
C THR A 185 8.26 -12.22 -4.91
N VAL A 186 9.01 -11.60 -5.80
CA VAL A 186 10.37 -12.00 -6.19
C VAL A 186 11.36 -11.23 -5.32
N ARG A 187 12.27 -11.94 -4.65
CA ARG A 187 13.31 -11.32 -3.82
C ARG A 187 14.60 -11.09 -4.61
N SER A 188 15.57 -10.45 -3.95
CA SER A 188 16.89 -10.16 -4.52
C SER A 188 17.60 -11.42 -5.03
N ASN A 189 18.45 -11.25 -6.03
CA ASN A 189 19.28 -12.32 -6.59
C ASN A 189 18.45 -13.54 -7.05
N THR A 190 17.38 -13.27 -7.81
CA THR A 190 16.46 -14.29 -8.30
C THR A 190 16.36 -14.23 -9.81
N GLN A 191 16.36 -15.38 -10.47
CA GLN A 191 16.11 -15.49 -11.90
C GLN A 191 15.16 -16.66 -12.20
N PHE A 192 14.18 -16.40 -13.04
CA PHE A 192 13.22 -17.39 -13.50
C PHE A 192 12.70 -17.02 -14.90
N VAL A 193 12.04 -17.98 -15.56
CA VAL A 193 11.33 -17.79 -16.81
C VAL A 193 9.84 -18.11 -16.61
N LEU A 194 8.96 -17.32 -17.22
CA LEU A 194 7.54 -17.64 -17.25
C LEU A 194 7.31 -18.84 -18.17
N SER A 195 6.57 -19.83 -17.70
CA SER A 195 6.26 -21.03 -18.47
C SER A 195 4.75 -21.28 -18.48
N ALA A 196 4.27 -22.03 -19.46
CA ALA A 196 2.91 -22.54 -19.46
C ALA A 196 2.79 -23.59 -18.34
N GLY A 197 1.77 -23.46 -17.50
CA GLY A 197 1.44 -24.47 -16.50
C GLY A 197 0.95 -25.76 -17.20
N ALA A 198 1.38 -26.91 -16.72
CA ALA A 198 0.74 -28.17 -17.09
C ALA A 198 -0.62 -28.28 -16.35
N ALA A 199 -1.63 -28.82 -17.02
CA ALA A 199 -2.86 -29.21 -16.32
C ALA A 199 -2.47 -30.17 -15.18
N PRO A 200 -3.10 -30.07 -13.97
CA PRO A 200 -2.82 -31.01 -12.89
C PRO A 200 -3.09 -32.43 -13.40
N ALA A 201 -2.09 -33.29 -13.31
CA ALA A 201 -2.28 -34.71 -13.57
C ALA A 201 -3.26 -35.23 -12.53
N VAL A 202 -4.49 -35.52 -12.93
CA VAL A 202 -5.47 -36.19 -12.07
C VAL A 202 -4.94 -37.62 -11.89
N ALA A 203 -4.33 -37.90 -10.75
CA ALA A 203 -3.96 -39.24 -10.36
C ALA A 203 -5.25 -40.08 -10.18
N GLY A 204 -5.63 -40.83 -11.20
CA GLY A 204 -6.75 -41.73 -11.11
C GLY A 204 -7.52 -42.12 -12.38
N ALA A 205 -7.13 -41.67 -13.58
CA ALA A 205 -7.76 -42.13 -14.82
C ALA A 205 -6.82 -43.01 -15.63
N ALA A 206 -6.73 -44.28 -15.25
CA ALA A 206 -6.20 -45.30 -16.14
C ALA A 206 -7.27 -45.62 -17.18
N GLY A 207 -6.99 -45.36 -18.45
CA GLY A 207 -7.69 -45.94 -19.61
C GLY A 207 -8.79 -45.08 -20.22
N GLY A 208 -8.44 -44.23 -21.17
CA GLY A 208 -9.37 -43.60 -22.07
C GLY A 208 -8.66 -42.75 -23.09
N SER A 209 -8.39 -43.31 -24.28
CA SER A 209 -7.87 -42.59 -25.46
C SER A 209 -9.00 -41.72 -26.02
N GLY A 210 -9.23 -40.58 -25.46
CA GLY A 210 -10.11 -39.52 -25.95
C GLY A 210 -9.52 -38.21 -25.51
N ALA A 211 -9.02 -37.41 -26.41
CA ALA A 211 -8.65 -36.04 -26.10
C ALA A 211 -9.92 -35.31 -25.66
N PRO A 212 -10.04 -34.79 -24.39
CA PRO A 212 -11.12 -33.93 -24.03
C PRO A 212 -10.78 -32.52 -24.58
N ASP A 213 -11.44 -32.15 -25.65
CA ASP A 213 -11.67 -30.75 -25.99
C ASP A 213 -12.42 -30.10 -24.81
N GLY A 214 -11.71 -29.46 -23.92
CA GLY A 214 -12.25 -28.87 -22.70
C GLY A 214 -11.32 -28.99 -21.51
N GLY A 215 -10.03 -29.10 -21.72
CA GLY A 215 -9.03 -29.16 -20.66
C GLY A 215 -9.11 -27.91 -19.78
N ALA A 216 -9.23 -28.11 -18.46
CA ALA A 216 -9.11 -27.03 -17.50
C ALA A 216 -7.92 -26.16 -17.86
N PRO A 217 -8.09 -24.83 -17.92
CA PRO A 217 -7.03 -23.93 -18.36
C PRO A 217 -5.78 -24.18 -17.54
N ALA A 218 -4.65 -24.34 -18.24
CA ALA A 218 -3.36 -24.60 -17.64
C ALA A 218 -3.06 -23.51 -16.59
N GLY A 219 -2.78 -23.93 -15.37
CA GLY A 219 -2.46 -23.03 -14.26
C GLY A 219 -1.21 -22.19 -14.58
N GLN A 220 -0.93 -21.20 -13.76
CA GLN A 220 0.28 -20.38 -13.91
C GLN A 220 1.52 -21.17 -13.54
N ALA A 221 2.63 -20.95 -14.27
CA ALA A 221 3.87 -21.61 -13.97
C ALA A 221 5.08 -20.70 -14.19
N ILE A 222 6.10 -20.90 -13.36
CA ILE A 222 7.44 -20.37 -13.57
C ILE A 222 8.46 -21.49 -13.48
N GLN A 223 9.56 -21.33 -14.19
CA GLN A 223 10.74 -22.18 -14.03
C GLN A 223 11.86 -21.35 -13.40
N MET A 224 12.17 -21.63 -12.14
CA MET A 224 13.26 -20.98 -11.42
C MET A 224 14.61 -21.54 -11.82
N GLU A 225 15.55 -20.64 -12.05
CA GLU A 225 16.96 -21.00 -12.24
C GLU A 225 17.74 -20.87 -10.92
N TYR A 226 17.44 -19.85 -10.13
CA TYR A 226 17.96 -19.65 -8.77
C TYR A 226 17.17 -18.56 -8.07
N GLY A 227 17.31 -18.46 -6.75
CA GLY A 227 16.81 -17.36 -5.93
C GLY A 227 15.63 -17.72 -5.04
N TRP A 228 14.72 -16.76 -4.81
CA TRP A 228 13.61 -16.87 -3.87
C TRP A 228 12.35 -16.19 -4.40
N VAL A 229 11.27 -16.96 -4.45
CA VAL A 229 9.95 -16.49 -4.82
C VAL A 229 8.94 -16.88 -3.73
N ASN A 230 8.16 -15.92 -3.27
CA ASN A 230 6.94 -16.18 -2.52
C ASN A 230 5.75 -16.09 -3.47
N LEU A 231 4.76 -16.94 -3.29
CA LEU A 231 3.54 -16.94 -4.10
C LEU A 231 2.32 -16.98 -3.19
N ASN A 232 1.34 -16.20 -3.61
CA ASN A 232 0.01 -16.20 -3.02
C ASN A 232 -0.97 -16.52 -4.16
N THR A 233 -1.42 -17.78 -4.20
CA THR A 233 -2.31 -18.26 -5.26
C THR A 233 -3.73 -17.81 -5.01
N ALA A 234 -4.39 -17.38 -6.08
CA ALA A 234 -5.81 -17.01 -6.05
C ALA A 234 -6.69 -18.23 -6.37
N SER A 235 -7.56 -18.10 -7.35
CA SER A 235 -8.57 -19.11 -7.72
C SER A 235 -8.03 -20.33 -8.47
N ARG A 236 -6.75 -20.34 -8.82
CA ARG A 236 -6.13 -21.43 -9.59
C ARG A 236 -4.83 -21.91 -8.93
N PRO A 237 -4.49 -23.20 -9.08
CA PRO A 237 -3.21 -23.70 -8.64
C PRO A 237 -2.08 -23.10 -9.47
N SER A 238 -0.89 -22.99 -8.87
CA SER A 238 0.30 -22.49 -9.53
C SER A 238 1.47 -23.47 -9.43
N GLN A 239 2.33 -23.49 -10.44
CA GLN A 239 3.48 -24.38 -10.47
C GLN A 239 4.79 -23.59 -10.43
N VAL A 240 5.70 -24.04 -9.58
CA VAL A 240 7.08 -23.58 -9.58
C VAL A 240 7.99 -24.76 -9.88
N LYS A 241 8.66 -24.71 -11.03
CA LYS A 241 9.60 -25.74 -11.48
C LYS A 241 11.00 -25.29 -11.12
N THR A 242 11.78 -26.18 -10.51
CA THR A 242 13.21 -26.05 -10.32
C THR A 242 13.93 -27.17 -11.07
N PRO A 243 15.25 -27.14 -11.25
CA PRO A 243 15.98 -28.22 -11.91
C PRO A 243 15.78 -29.60 -11.28
N GLY A 244 15.51 -29.68 -9.97
CA GLY A 244 15.36 -30.95 -9.24
C GLY A 244 13.93 -31.34 -8.86
N ALA A 245 12.97 -30.42 -8.91
CA ALA A 245 11.61 -30.70 -8.45
C ALA A 245 10.57 -29.75 -9.08
N VAL A 246 9.31 -30.17 -9.03
CA VAL A 246 8.13 -29.37 -9.39
C VAL A 246 7.24 -29.23 -8.16
N ALA A 247 6.98 -28.00 -7.75
CA ALA A 247 6.03 -27.66 -6.70
C ALA A 247 4.71 -27.24 -7.35
N SER A 248 3.64 -27.97 -7.06
CA SER A 248 2.26 -27.63 -7.45
C SER A 248 1.54 -27.06 -6.23
N VAL A 249 1.44 -25.75 -6.16
CA VAL A 249 0.81 -25.01 -5.06
C VAL A 249 -0.68 -24.95 -5.34
N ARG A 250 -1.49 -25.33 -4.33
CA ARG A 250 -2.95 -25.34 -4.46
C ARG A 250 -3.50 -23.92 -4.59
N GLU A 251 -4.72 -23.81 -5.01
CA GLU A 251 -5.49 -22.56 -4.93
C GLU A 251 -5.57 -22.03 -3.49
N ASP A 252 -5.77 -20.74 -3.32
CA ASP A 252 -5.91 -20.05 -2.01
C ASP A 252 -4.80 -20.41 -1.01
N SER A 253 -3.58 -20.56 -1.49
CA SER A 253 -2.41 -20.98 -0.70
C SER A 253 -1.32 -19.91 -0.73
N GLU A 254 -0.55 -19.82 0.36
CA GLU A 254 0.64 -19.00 0.46
C GLU A 254 1.86 -19.91 0.64
N ALA A 255 2.83 -19.75 -0.26
CA ALA A 255 3.99 -20.64 -0.31
C ALA A 255 5.28 -19.87 -0.60
N PHE A 256 6.41 -20.48 -0.33
CA PHE A 256 7.70 -20.01 -0.80
C PHE A 256 8.48 -21.14 -1.49
N VAL A 257 9.27 -20.76 -2.47
CA VAL A 257 10.24 -21.63 -3.12
C VAL A 257 11.57 -20.91 -3.17
N THR A 258 12.62 -21.58 -2.70
CA THR A 258 14.00 -21.13 -2.87
C THR A 258 14.77 -22.19 -3.62
N TYR A 259 15.71 -21.77 -4.47
CA TYR A 259 16.61 -22.66 -5.15
C TYR A 259 18.02 -22.06 -5.25
N ASP A 260 18.99 -22.79 -4.69
CA ASP A 260 20.39 -22.51 -4.81
C ASP A 260 20.99 -23.43 -5.87
N ARG A 261 21.38 -22.80 -7.00
CA ARG A 261 21.97 -23.51 -8.15
C ARG A 261 23.33 -24.11 -7.81
N THR A 262 24.10 -23.45 -6.96
CA THR A 262 25.46 -23.89 -6.62
C THR A 262 25.43 -25.15 -5.74
N ALA A 263 24.52 -25.16 -4.75
CA ALA A 263 24.34 -26.29 -3.87
C ALA A 263 23.40 -27.36 -4.43
N ASN A 264 22.74 -27.13 -5.56
CA ASN A 264 21.63 -27.93 -6.12
C ASN A 264 20.60 -28.28 -5.04
N LYS A 265 20.20 -27.24 -4.29
CA LYS A 265 19.33 -27.37 -3.12
C LYS A 265 18.13 -26.47 -3.22
N GLY A 266 16.94 -27.06 -3.10
CA GLY A 266 15.66 -26.35 -3.06
C GLY A 266 15.01 -26.42 -1.70
N ARG A 267 14.29 -25.37 -1.29
CA ARG A 267 13.39 -25.37 -0.13
C ARG A 267 12.00 -24.99 -0.60
N PHE A 268 11.02 -25.79 -0.22
CA PHE A 268 9.64 -25.64 -0.63
C PHE A 268 8.78 -25.63 0.63
N GLY A 269 8.14 -24.53 0.93
CA GLY A 269 7.34 -24.39 2.15
C GLY A 269 5.96 -23.85 1.86
N ALA A 270 4.95 -24.41 2.53
CA ALA A 270 3.60 -23.89 2.55
C ALA A 270 3.36 -23.13 3.87
N LEU A 271 3.04 -21.84 3.76
CA LEU A 271 2.77 -20.99 4.92
C LEU A 271 1.29 -21.02 5.28
N ARG A 272 0.44 -21.16 4.26
CA ARG A 272 -1.01 -21.37 4.35
C ARG A 272 -1.43 -22.30 3.23
N GLY A 273 -2.46 -23.14 3.47
CA GLY A 273 -2.93 -24.12 2.49
C GLY A 273 -1.96 -25.28 2.30
N GLY A 274 -1.48 -25.52 1.09
CA GLY A 274 -0.55 -26.61 0.84
C GLY A 274 -0.06 -26.73 -0.59
N MET A 275 0.93 -27.59 -0.78
CA MET A 275 1.45 -27.93 -2.09
C MET A 275 1.80 -29.41 -2.20
N GLU A 276 1.87 -29.87 -3.42
CA GLU A 276 2.48 -31.14 -3.78
C GLU A 276 3.84 -30.92 -4.42
N LEU A 277 4.85 -31.59 -3.94
CA LEU A 277 6.20 -31.52 -4.44
C LEU A 277 6.58 -32.84 -5.08
N ALA A 278 6.89 -32.83 -6.38
CA ALA A 278 7.37 -33.97 -7.12
C ALA A 278 8.85 -33.77 -7.49
N ALA A 279 9.73 -34.65 -7.03
CA ALA A 279 11.12 -34.68 -7.44
C ALA A 279 11.28 -35.29 -8.85
N LYS A 280 12.34 -34.92 -9.53
CA LYS A 280 12.65 -35.46 -10.86
C LYS A 280 12.81 -36.99 -10.89
N GLY A 281 13.23 -37.59 -9.76
CA GLY A 281 13.30 -39.04 -9.56
C GLY A 281 11.98 -39.74 -9.30
N GLY A 282 10.82 -39.05 -9.40
CA GLY A 282 9.49 -39.61 -9.25
C GLY A 282 8.97 -39.66 -7.79
N LEU A 283 9.78 -39.25 -6.81
CA LEU A 283 9.35 -39.17 -5.42
C LEU A 283 8.41 -37.96 -5.20
N THR A 284 7.25 -38.19 -4.62
CA THR A 284 6.26 -37.15 -4.35
C THR A 284 6.11 -36.93 -2.86
N ARG A 285 5.93 -35.66 -2.42
CA ARG A 285 5.66 -35.26 -1.04
C ARG A 285 4.52 -34.26 -0.98
N GLN A 286 3.61 -34.45 -0.03
CA GLN A 286 2.63 -33.43 0.34
C GLN A 286 3.25 -32.52 1.40
N VAL A 287 3.15 -31.21 1.18
CA VAL A 287 3.60 -30.17 2.10
C VAL A 287 2.36 -29.44 2.60
N GLY A 288 2.03 -29.65 3.85
CA GLY A 288 0.88 -29.01 4.50
C GLY A 288 1.23 -27.62 5.04
N GLU A 289 0.23 -26.98 5.63
CA GLU A 289 0.38 -25.68 6.26
C GLU A 289 1.48 -25.67 7.34
N LEU A 290 2.30 -24.64 7.33
CA LEU A 290 3.47 -24.48 8.19
C LEU A 290 4.42 -25.68 8.12
N GLN A 291 4.58 -26.24 6.94
CA GLN A 291 5.55 -27.28 6.67
C GLN A 291 6.49 -26.87 5.53
N GLN A 292 7.66 -27.46 5.51
CA GLN A 292 8.61 -27.36 4.41
C GLN A 292 9.21 -28.73 4.09
N VAL A 293 9.67 -28.86 2.86
CA VAL A 293 10.49 -29.96 2.37
C VAL A 293 11.76 -29.39 1.73
N VAL A 294 12.89 -30.01 1.99
CA VAL A 294 14.16 -29.66 1.39
C VAL A 294 14.48 -30.68 0.31
N GLN A 295 14.79 -30.21 -0.89
CA GLN A 295 15.28 -31.00 -2.00
C GLN A 295 16.81 -30.86 -2.06
N THR A 296 17.51 -31.96 -2.21
CA THR A 296 18.97 -31.99 -2.42
C THR A 296 19.26 -33.01 -3.52
N GLY A 297 19.70 -32.53 -4.68
CA GLY A 297 19.78 -33.36 -5.88
C GLY A 297 18.38 -33.88 -6.25
N ASP A 298 18.23 -35.20 -6.37
CA ASP A 298 16.96 -35.85 -6.68
C ASP A 298 16.21 -36.35 -5.42
N LEU A 299 16.72 -36.02 -4.22
CA LEU A 299 16.15 -36.48 -2.94
C LEU A 299 15.29 -35.39 -2.31
N LEU A 300 14.20 -35.84 -1.66
CA LEU A 300 13.33 -34.97 -0.84
C LEU A 300 13.44 -35.37 0.64
N SER A 301 13.59 -34.42 1.52
CA SER A 301 13.52 -34.64 2.97
C SER A 301 12.10 -35.06 3.38
N GLN A 302 11.94 -35.47 4.64
CA GLN A 302 10.63 -35.51 5.26
C GLN A 302 10.07 -34.08 5.39
N ALA A 303 8.72 -33.97 5.46
CA ALA A 303 8.09 -32.69 5.75
C ALA A 303 8.37 -32.28 7.18
N GLU A 304 8.96 -31.11 7.35
CA GLU A 304 9.37 -30.53 8.63
C GLU A 304 8.47 -29.36 9.00
N LYS A 305 8.13 -29.26 10.28
CA LYS A 305 7.27 -28.15 10.76
C LYS A 305 8.09 -26.85 10.83
N LEU A 306 7.52 -25.81 10.28
CA LEU A 306 7.97 -24.42 10.46
C LEU A 306 7.38 -23.84 11.75
N PRO A 307 8.11 -23.02 12.51
CA PRO A 307 7.51 -22.26 13.60
C PRO A 307 6.48 -21.29 13.02
N PRO A 308 5.34 -21.06 13.71
CA PRO A 308 4.36 -20.09 13.25
C PRO A 308 4.91 -18.67 13.29
N PRO A 309 4.31 -17.73 12.54
CA PRO A 309 4.74 -16.34 12.58
C PRO A 309 4.56 -15.77 13.99
N PRO A 310 5.57 -15.08 14.53
CA PRO A 310 5.40 -14.36 15.78
C PRO A 310 4.34 -13.26 15.66
N GLU A 311 3.62 -12.98 16.73
CA GLU A 311 2.67 -11.88 16.77
C GLU A 311 3.34 -10.62 17.33
N PRO A 312 3.51 -9.54 16.53
CA PRO A 312 4.05 -8.29 17.01
C PRO A 312 3.15 -7.66 18.09
N VAL A 313 3.74 -7.11 19.17
CA VAL A 313 3.01 -6.47 20.26
C VAL A 313 3.26 -4.97 20.27
N GLU A 314 4.51 -4.54 20.38
CA GLU A 314 4.86 -3.11 20.39
C GLU A 314 5.93 -2.77 19.34
N PRO A 315 5.79 -1.59 18.73
CA PRO A 315 4.68 -0.66 18.81
C PRO A 315 3.41 -1.22 18.16
N ALA A 316 2.25 -0.69 18.59
CA ALA A 316 0.98 -0.98 17.92
C ALA A 316 1.03 -0.53 16.46
N ASP A 317 0.26 -1.17 15.58
CA ASP A 317 0.22 -0.79 14.17
C ASP A 317 -0.27 0.65 14.00
N ASN A 318 0.32 1.39 13.08
CA ASN A 318 0.07 2.81 12.80
C ASN A 318 0.38 3.77 13.97
N ARG A 319 1.16 3.34 14.97
CA ARG A 319 1.48 4.21 16.11
C ARG A 319 2.36 5.37 15.67
N GLU A 320 2.01 6.56 16.13
CA GLU A 320 2.89 7.73 16.05
C GLU A 320 3.77 7.79 17.31
N LEU A 321 5.05 8.01 17.10
CA LEU A 321 6.09 8.08 18.13
C LEU A 321 6.78 9.43 18.02
N GLU A 322 6.82 10.15 19.13
CA GLU A 322 7.70 11.31 19.28
C GLU A 322 8.99 10.81 19.89
N LEU A 323 10.09 10.99 19.18
CA LEU A 323 11.40 10.56 19.67
C LEU A 323 12.19 11.77 20.12
N ASP A 324 12.70 11.65 21.33
CA ASP A 324 13.62 12.56 21.98
C ASP A 324 15.01 12.50 21.31
N ARG A 325 15.97 13.35 21.73
CA ARG A 325 17.33 13.46 21.17
C ARG A 325 18.15 12.16 21.13
N SER A 326 17.69 11.12 21.82
CA SER A 326 18.22 9.76 21.76
C SER A 326 17.08 8.77 21.56
N PRO A 327 16.58 8.65 20.33
CA PRO A 327 15.40 7.85 20.06
C PRO A 327 15.68 6.36 20.28
N THR A 328 15.15 5.82 21.35
CA THR A 328 15.19 4.40 21.64
C THR A 328 13.80 3.82 21.44
N LEU A 329 13.66 2.92 20.47
CA LEU A 329 12.42 2.21 20.18
C LEU A 329 12.51 0.78 20.70
N VAL A 330 11.51 0.38 21.48
CA VAL A 330 11.34 -1.03 21.88
C VAL A 330 10.35 -1.69 20.91
N LEU A 331 10.83 -2.74 20.25
CA LEU A 331 10.01 -3.66 19.47
C LEU A 331 9.81 -4.92 20.29
N SER A 332 8.57 -5.40 20.42
CA SER A 332 8.28 -6.64 21.15
C SER A 332 7.23 -7.45 20.42
N TRP A 333 7.27 -8.78 20.64
CA TRP A 333 6.35 -9.75 20.05
C TRP A 333 6.09 -10.89 21.02
N ASN A 334 5.01 -11.62 20.78
CA ASN A 334 4.68 -12.79 21.57
C ASN A 334 5.70 -13.92 21.30
N PRO A 335 6.17 -14.62 22.34
CA PRO A 335 7.10 -15.73 22.17
C PRO A 335 6.44 -16.88 21.44
N VAL A 336 7.16 -17.46 20.47
CA VAL A 336 6.70 -18.64 19.71
C VAL A 336 7.21 -19.90 20.42
N PRO A 337 6.33 -20.81 20.83
CA PRO A 337 6.72 -22.06 21.46
C PRO A 337 7.67 -22.88 20.57
N GLY A 338 8.76 -23.40 21.15
CA GLY A 338 9.74 -24.22 20.43
C GLY A 338 10.72 -23.43 19.52
N SER A 339 10.59 -22.11 19.43
CA SER A 339 11.57 -21.30 18.70
C SER A 339 12.87 -21.19 19.49
N ALA A 340 14.00 -21.23 18.77
CA ALA A 340 15.32 -21.04 19.34
C ALA A 340 15.76 -19.57 19.29
N ARG A 341 15.38 -18.85 18.24
CA ARG A 341 15.75 -17.45 18.00
C ARG A 341 14.76 -16.78 17.06
N TYR A 342 14.92 -15.48 16.89
CA TYR A 342 14.10 -14.65 16.04
C TYR A 342 14.94 -13.84 15.08
N ALA A 343 14.42 -13.62 13.86
CA ALA A 343 14.89 -12.57 12.97
C ALA A 343 13.98 -11.35 13.09
N LEU A 344 14.56 -10.17 12.97
CA LEU A 344 13.88 -8.88 12.99
C LEU A 344 14.35 -8.05 11.82
N GLN A 345 13.41 -7.47 11.09
CA GLN A 345 13.68 -6.50 10.04
C GLN A 345 12.92 -5.21 10.30
N VAL A 346 13.59 -4.09 10.04
CA VAL A 346 13.00 -2.75 10.05
C VAL A 346 13.40 -2.08 8.74
N SER A 347 12.44 -1.55 8.02
CA SER A 347 12.62 -0.94 6.71
C SER A 347 11.81 0.33 6.56
N ARG A 348 12.16 1.18 5.61
CA ARG A 348 11.34 2.32 5.19
C ARG A 348 10.28 1.95 4.14
N ASN A 349 10.36 0.75 3.59
CA ASN A 349 9.38 0.25 2.63
C ASN A 349 8.76 -1.08 3.10
N HIS A 350 7.56 -1.36 2.63
CA HIS A 350 6.79 -2.54 3.02
C HIS A 350 7.30 -3.85 2.40
N LEU A 351 8.15 -3.79 1.36
CA LEU A 351 8.75 -4.97 0.71
C LEU A 351 10.00 -5.47 1.43
N PHE A 352 10.56 -4.69 2.36
CA PHE A 352 11.76 -5.04 3.13
C PHE A 352 12.99 -5.35 2.27
N VAL A 353 13.16 -4.65 1.17
CA VAL A 353 14.31 -4.82 0.26
C VAL A 353 15.52 -4.07 0.79
N ASP A 354 15.32 -2.82 1.23
CA ASP A 354 16.34 -2.00 1.87
C ASP A 354 16.06 -1.91 3.36
N ASN A 355 16.70 -2.78 4.13
CA ASN A 355 16.48 -2.88 5.56
C ASN A 355 17.45 -1.98 6.32
N LEU A 356 16.92 -1.04 7.10
CA LEU A 356 17.71 -0.25 8.06
C LEU A 356 18.28 -1.11 9.18
N VAL A 357 17.53 -2.15 9.54
CA VAL A 357 17.93 -3.16 10.53
C VAL A 357 17.53 -4.52 9.99
N SER A 358 18.49 -5.44 9.96
CA SER A 358 18.26 -6.86 9.69
C SER A 358 19.12 -7.67 10.68
N VAL A 359 18.45 -8.36 11.59
CA VAL A 359 19.11 -9.16 12.65
C VAL A 359 18.41 -10.51 12.70
N ASP A 360 19.16 -11.60 12.76
CA ASP A 360 18.66 -12.98 12.70
C ASP A 360 18.97 -13.85 13.92
N ASN A 361 19.49 -13.26 14.99
CA ASN A 361 19.99 -14.00 16.15
C ASN A 361 19.39 -13.56 17.50
N ARG A 362 18.18 -13.00 17.50
CA ARG A 362 17.51 -12.56 18.73
C ARG A 362 16.95 -13.76 19.49
N VAL A 363 17.42 -13.98 20.72
CA VAL A 363 16.89 -15.04 21.59
C VAL A 363 15.67 -14.56 22.37
N ARG A 364 15.65 -13.29 22.79
CA ARG A 364 14.51 -12.72 23.52
C ARG A 364 13.46 -12.15 22.54
N PRO A 365 12.15 -12.25 22.84
CA PRO A 365 11.08 -11.76 21.99
C PRO A 365 10.93 -10.23 22.10
N LYS A 366 12.06 -9.55 22.17
CA LYS A 366 12.09 -8.09 22.21
C LYS A 366 13.42 -7.55 21.68
N ALA A 367 13.40 -6.37 21.08
CA ALA A 367 14.59 -5.66 20.62
C ALA A 367 14.47 -4.17 20.96
N THR A 368 15.58 -3.58 21.35
CA THR A 368 15.70 -2.13 21.53
C THR A 368 16.58 -1.60 20.40
N LEU A 369 16.06 -0.64 19.66
CA LEU A 369 16.71 -0.05 18.49
C LEU A 369 16.84 1.45 18.68
N GLY A 370 17.97 2.02 18.28
CA GLY A 370 18.11 3.45 18.03
C GLY A 370 17.75 3.73 16.58
N LEU A 371 16.64 4.40 16.34
CA LEU A 371 16.28 4.84 14.99
C LEU A 371 16.80 6.25 14.75
N ARG A 372 17.41 6.45 13.58
CA ARG A 372 17.85 7.77 13.14
C ARG A 372 16.91 8.26 12.05
N GLY A 373 16.37 9.46 12.24
CA GLY A 373 15.53 10.16 11.28
C GLY A 373 14.03 9.91 11.48
N GLU A 374 13.28 10.77 10.86
CA GLU A 374 11.83 10.83 10.87
C GLU A 374 11.23 10.02 9.72
N GLY A 375 9.92 9.81 9.77
CA GLY A 375 9.17 9.19 8.70
C GLY A 375 8.44 7.93 9.10
N THR A 376 7.98 7.20 8.11
CA THR A 376 7.26 5.94 8.27
C THR A 376 8.25 4.77 8.19
N PHE A 377 8.11 3.85 9.13
CA PHE A 377 8.90 2.64 9.21
C PHE A 377 7.99 1.43 9.26
N PHE A 378 8.45 0.34 8.67
CA PHE A 378 7.81 -0.96 8.70
C PHE A 378 8.71 -1.93 9.45
N TRP A 379 8.13 -2.82 10.22
CA TRP A 379 8.88 -3.86 10.88
C TRP A 379 8.14 -5.19 10.88
N ARG A 380 8.90 -6.26 10.86
CA ARG A 380 8.39 -7.63 10.93
C ARG A 380 9.37 -8.52 11.65
N VAL A 381 8.90 -9.66 12.11
CA VAL A 381 9.66 -10.62 12.86
C VAL A 381 9.36 -12.04 12.38
N ALA A 382 10.37 -12.91 12.35
CA ALA A 382 10.24 -14.33 12.07
C ALA A 382 10.85 -15.15 13.19
N ALA A 383 10.36 -16.35 13.42
CA ALA A 383 10.90 -17.29 14.38
C ALA A 383 11.72 -18.38 13.68
N PHE A 384 12.76 -18.86 14.34
CA PHE A 384 13.53 -20.01 13.88
C PHE A 384 13.30 -21.21 14.79
N SER A 385 13.11 -22.36 14.19
CA SER A 385 13.09 -23.62 14.94
C SER A 385 14.45 -23.94 15.57
N ARG A 386 14.52 -24.97 16.43
CA ARG A 386 15.76 -25.44 17.02
C ARG A 386 16.73 -26.00 15.97
N GLU A 387 16.19 -26.52 14.89
CA GLU A 387 16.94 -27.03 13.73
C GLU A 387 17.42 -25.92 12.79
N GLY A 388 17.09 -24.65 13.10
CA GLY A 388 17.51 -23.48 12.35
C GLY A 388 16.60 -23.11 11.17
N TYR A 389 15.41 -23.72 11.06
CA TYR A 389 14.47 -23.37 9.98
C TYR A 389 13.70 -22.10 10.27
N GLU A 390 13.75 -21.18 9.32
CA GLU A 390 13.01 -19.92 9.38
C GLU A 390 11.52 -20.17 9.08
N GLY A 391 10.66 -19.77 10.00
CA GLY A 391 9.21 -19.74 9.80
C GLY A 391 8.78 -18.50 9.02
N PRO A 392 7.47 -18.37 8.75
CA PRO A 392 6.93 -17.20 8.08
C PRO A 392 7.17 -15.91 8.89
N TRP A 393 7.38 -14.83 8.16
CA TRP A 393 7.43 -13.51 8.74
C TRP A 393 6.05 -13.10 9.26
N SER A 394 6.01 -12.38 10.36
CA SER A 394 4.79 -11.75 10.84
C SER A 394 4.20 -10.80 9.79
N ARG A 395 2.93 -10.47 9.91
CA ARG A 395 2.38 -9.33 9.19
C ARG A 395 3.19 -8.08 9.55
N PRO A 396 3.62 -7.30 8.55
CA PRO A 396 4.31 -6.06 8.81
C PRO A 396 3.44 -5.12 9.66
N ARG A 397 4.05 -4.50 10.67
CA ARG A 397 3.47 -3.33 11.34
C ARG A 397 4.20 -2.08 10.89
N LYS A 398 3.49 -0.98 10.84
CA LYS A 398 4.09 0.32 10.57
C LYS A 398 3.97 1.23 11.79
N PHE A 399 4.94 2.11 11.95
CA PHE A 399 4.90 3.20 12.90
C PHE A 399 5.49 4.45 12.24
N ARG A 400 5.11 5.59 12.74
CA ARG A 400 5.62 6.87 12.27
C ARG A 400 6.43 7.53 13.37
N VAL A 401 7.58 8.03 12.99
CA VAL A 401 8.45 8.80 13.87
C VAL A 401 8.33 10.27 13.47
N SER A 402 7.92 11.09 14.43
CA SER A 402 7.83 12.54 14.28
C SER A 402 8.86 13.22 15.19
N PRO A 403 9.35 14.41 14.85
CA PRO A 403 10.24 15.16 15.73
C PRO A 403 9.56 15.47 17.05
N ALA A 404 10.34 15.60 18.12
CA ALA A 404 9.84 16.00 19.43
C ALA A 404 9.11 17.35 19.34
N GLY A 405 7.85 17.39 19.84
CA GLY A 405 7.02 18.59 19.82
C GLY A 405 6.03 18.69 18.68
N SER A 406 5.86 17.67 17.83
CA SER A 406 4.81 17.63 16.78
C SER A 406 3.45 17.09 17.28
N GLY A 407 3.38 16.58 18.50
CA GLY A 407 2.12 16.15 19.14
C GLY A 407 1.31 17.31 19.74
N ALA A 408 -0.01 17.17 19.79
CA ALA A 408 -0.99 18.14 20.32
C ALA A 408 -0.84 18.42 21.83
N GLY A 409 0.36 18.77 22.28
CA GLY A 409 0.66 19.25 23.62
C GLY A 409 0.90 20.76 23.59
N GLY A 410 0.09 21.51 24.34
CA GLY A 410 -0.03 22.96 24.36
C GLY A 410 1.27 23.74 24.18
N VAL A 411 1.40 24.40 23.06
CA VAL A 411 2.45 25.35 22.73
C VAL A 411 2.32 26.56 23.63
N ARG A 412 3.39 26.93 24.33
CA ARG A 412 3.48 28.20 25.03
C ARG A 412 3.46 29.33 23.99
N ALA A 413 2.64 30.35 24.24
CA ALA A 413 2.33 31.45 23.30
C ALA A 413 3.52 32.35 22.89
N GLY A 414 4.77 31.99 23.23
CA GLY A 414 5.96 32.80 22.96
C GLY A 414 6.85 32.34 21.81
N ASP A 415 6.65 31.14 21.22
CA ASP A 415 7.59 30.53 20.28
C ASP A 415 7.13 30.50 18.81
N ARG A 416 6.12 31.31 18.48
CA ARG A 416 5.62 31.37 17.09
C ARG A 416 6.55 32.23 16.25
N PRO A 417 7.09 31.72 15.10
CA PRO A 417 7.80 32.56 14.16
C PRO A 417 6.91 33.68 13.62
N GLU A 418 7.46 34.87 13.44
CA GLU A 418 6.73 36.02 12.89
C GLU A 418 6.35 35.85 11.41
N ALA A 419 7.00 34.95 10.68
CA ALA A 419 6.78 34.71 9.25
C ALA A 419 6.28 33.29 8.97
N PRO A 420 5.39 33.08 7.96
CA PRO A 420 5.01 31.76 7.49
C PRO A 420 6.22 31.03 6.88
N PRO A 421 6.17 29.66 6.77
CA PRO A 421 7.27 28.89 6.24
C PRO A 421 7.60 29.30 4.79
N GLU A 422 8.88 29.37 4.48
CA GLU A 422 9.33 29.71 3.13
C GLU A 422 9.46 28.45 2.27
N ILE A 423 9.16 28.58 0.96
CA ILE A 423 9.36 27.55 -0.06
C ILE A 423 10.11 28.19 -1.22
N ASP A 424 11.27 27.62 -1.54
CA ASP A 424 12.04 27.95 -2.73
C ASP A 424 12.12 26.74 -3.66
N LEU A 425 11.48 26.85 -4.84
CA LEU A 425 11.50 25.84 -5.88
C LEU A 425 12.71 26.01 -6.78
N VAL A 426 13.75 25.22 -6.52
CA VAL A 426 15.03 25.35 -7.23
C VAL A 426 14.98 24.72 -8.62
N ASP A 427 14.36 23.53 -8.76
CA ASP A 427 14.39 22.78 -10.01
C ASP A 427 13.09 21.97 -10.23
N VAL A 428 12.60 21.98 -11.47
CA VAL A 428 11.50 21.13 -11.92
C VAL A 428 11.89 20.57 -13.28
N LYS A 429 12.31 19.30 -13.29
CA LYS A 429 12.68 18.57 -14.51
C LYS A 429 11.49 17.76 -15.00
N SER A 430 11.18 17.87 -16.30
CA SER A 430 10.10 17.11 -16.94
C SER A 430 10.68 15.93 -17.73
N TYR A 431 9.99 14.81 -17.67
CA TYR A 431 10.20 13.62 -18.46
C TYR A 431 8.84 13.14 -18.96
N GLY A 432 8.28 13.84 -19.96
CA GLY A 432 6.93 13.59 -20.44
C GLY A 432 5.87 13.90 -19.37
N SER A 433 5.15 12.90 -18.90
CA SER A 433 4.14 13.01 -17.84
C SER A 433 4.72 12.98 -16.41
N ILE A 434 6.02 12.73 -16.26
CA ILE A 434 6.69 12.62 -14.95
C ILE A 434 7.53 13.88 -14.71
N PHE A 435 7.42 14.45 -13.52
CA PHE A 435 8.16 15.63 -13.09
C PHE A 435 8.94 15.34 -11.82
N ILE A 436 10.22 15.69 -11.83
CA ILE A 436 11.04 15.69 -10.62
C ILE A 436 11.03 17.09 -10.07
N VAL A 437 10.45 17.29 -8.91
CA VAL A 437 10.35 18.56 -8.19
C VAL A 437 11.38 18.57 -7.08
N ALA A 438 12.29 19.52 -7.11
CA ALA A 438 13.30 19.71 -6.08
C ALA A 438 13.35 21.17 -5.62
N GLY A 439 13.64 21.38 -4.35
CA GLY A 439 13.70 22.72 -3.78
C GLY A 439 14.17 22.72 -2.34
N ARG A 440 14.01 23.86 -1.70
CA ARG A 440 14.24 24.04 -0.27
C ARG A 440 13.02 24.65 0.38
N CYS A 441 12.79 24.30 1.62
CA CYS A 441 11.77 24.91 2.46
C CYS A 441 12.31 25.07 3.88
N THR A 442 11.60 25.83 4.69
CA THR A 442 11.92 25.94 6.12
C THR A 442 12.06 24.54 6.73
N PRO A 443 13.17 24.21 7.40
CA PRO A 443 13.33 22.90 8.05
C PRO A 443 12.23 22.60 9.06
N GLY A 444 11.80 21.33 9.13
CA GLY A 444 10.81 20.88 10.10
C GLY A 444 9.34 21.20 9.75
N VAL A 445 9.05 21.68 8.54
CA VAL A 445 7.68 21.86 8.04
C VAL A 445 7.13 20.57 7.45
N ARG A 446 5.80 20.44 7.44
CA ARG A 446 5.11 19.41 6.65
C ARG A 446 5.00 19.91 5.21
N LEU A 447 5.58 19.16 4.28
CA LEU A 447 5.53 19.48 2.86
C LEU A 447 4.60 18.53 2.12
N GLU A 448 3.73 19.09 1.30
CA GLU A 448 2.84 18.33 0.41
C GLU A 448 3.06 18.83 -1.03
N ILE A 449 3.14 17.91 -1.99
CA ILE A 449 3.24 18.23 -3.41
C ILE A 449 2.08 17.56 -4.12
N ASN A 450 1.21 18.34 -4.73
CA ASN A 450 -0.07 17.91 -5.34
C ASN A 450 -0.95 17.07 -4.38
N GLY A 451 -0.97 17.45 -3.09
CA GLY A 451 -1.74 16.76 -2.05
C GLY A 451 -1.08 15.50 -1.49
N GLU A 452 0.07 15.11 -1.99
CA GLU A 452 0.86 14.00 -1.45
C GLU A 452 2.02 14.50 -0.60
N GLN A 453 2.22 13.89 0.55
CA GLN A 453 3.31 14.26 1.46
C GLN A 453 4.69 14.01 0.81
N ALA A 454 5.58 14.99 0.92
CA ALA A 454 6.97 14.91 0.51
C ALA A 454 7.91 14.92 1.72
N GLY A 455 9.00 14.15 1.64
CA GLY A 455 10.07 14.19 2.63
C GLY A 455 10.85 15.50 2.54
N VAL A 456 11.21 16.06 3.70
CA VAL A 456 12.09 17.24 3.82
C VAL A 456 13.30 16.79 4.63
N ASP A 457 14.48 17.01 4.08
CA ASP A 457 15.74 16.71 4.75
C ASP A 457 16.04 17.69 5.90
N ALA A 458 16.99 17.38 6.75
CA ALA A 458 17.32 18.20 7.92
C ALA A 458 17.79 19.62 7.55
N ASP A 459 18.34 19.81 6.34
CA ASP A 459 18.77 21.11 5.79
C ASP A 459 17.64 21.86 5.06
N GLY A 460 16.41 21.32 5.08
CA GLY A 460 15.25 21.86 4.39
C GLY A 460 15.15 21.50 2.92
N SER A 461 16.08 20.72 2.36
CA SER A 461 15.99 20.26 0.97
C SER A 461 14.91 19.20 0.80
N PHE A 462 14.28 19.18 -0.38
CA PHE A 462 13.31 18.17 -0.73
C PHE A 462 13.42 17.79 -2.21
N LYS A 463 13.07 16.55 -2.50
CA LYS A 463 12.97 16.03 -3.87
C LYS A 463 11.82 15.02 -3.94
N LYS A 464 10.91 15.23 -4.90
CA LYS A 464 9.78 14.30 -5.12
C LYS A 464 9.48 14.16 -6.60
N THR A 465 9.12 12.95 -6.99
CA THR A 465 8.60 12.67 -8.33
C THR A 465 7.08 12.82 -8.30
N VAL A 466 6.53 13.56 -9.26
CA VAL A 466 5.11 13.79 -9.47
C VAL A 466 4.73 13.30 -10.85
N GLN A 467 3.65 12.53 -10.96
CA GLN A 467 3.14 12.05 -12.23
C GLN A 467 1.78 12.68 -12.51
N PHE A 468 1.57 13.11 -13.76
CA PHE A 468 0.30 13.61 -14.24
C PHE A 468 -0.33 12.60 -15.22
N ASN A 469 -1.65 12.42 -15.09
CA ASN A 469 -2.41 11.47 -15.90
C ASN A 469 -3.13 12.15 -17.11
N LYS A 470 -2.94 13.45 -17.27
CA LYS A 470 -3.56 14.22 -18.37
C LYS A 470 -2.52 15.10 -19.04
N GLU A 471 -2.54 15.11 -20.36
CA GLU A 471 -1.74 16.01 -21.18
C GLU A 471 -2.21 17.47 -21.10
N GLY A 472 -1.33 18.36 -21.42
CA GLY A 472 -1.59 19.77 -21.45
C GLY A 472 -1.09 20.54 -20.23
N TRP A 473 -1.58 21.76 -20.06
CA TRP A 473 -1.15 22.62 -18.97
C TRP A 473 -1.69 22.15 -17.63
N SER A 474 -0.78 21.91 -16.69
CA SER A 474 -1.06 21.51 -15.31
C SER A 474 -0.28 22.38 -14.32
N TYR A 475 -0.58 22.23 -13.04
CA TYR A 475 0.14 22.93 -11.97
C TYR A 475 0.75 21.93 -11.01
N ILE A 476 2.02 22.18 -10.65
CA ILE A 476 2.63 21.58 -9.47
C ILE A 476 2.36 22.54 -8.31
N GLU A 477 1.60 22.07 -7.33
CA GLU A 477 1.35 22.81 -6.09
C GLU A 477 2.23 22.24 -4.99
N VAL A 478 3.05 23.08 -4.39
CA VAL A 478 3.87 22.76 -3.23
C VAL A 478 3.35 23.53 -2.04
N ARG A 479 3.00 22.84 -0.99
CA ARG A 479 2.37 23.37 0.23
C ARG A 479 3.23 23.02 1.42
N ALA A 480 3.75 24.00 2.12
CA ALA A 480 4.47 23.83 3.37
C ALA A 480 3.61 24.34 4.52
N ARG A 481 3.49 23.54 5.56
CA ARG A 481 2.75 23.90 6.79
C ARG A 481 3.66 23.70 7.99
N ASP A 482 3.78 24.73 8.81
CA ASP A 482 4.52 24.65 10.06
C ASP A 482 3.70 23.99 11.18
N ARG A 483 4.34 23.74 12.31
CA ARG A 483 3.71 23.14 13.49
C ARG A 483 2.67 24.05 14.17
N TRP A 484 2.66 25.34 13.83
CA TRP A 484 1.68 26.31 14.37
C TRP A 484 0.48 26.50 13.45
N GLY A 485 0.47 25.83 12.28
CA GLY A 485 -0.61 25.90 11.31
C GLY A 485 -0.45 27.00 10.26
N SER A 486 0.66 27.76 10.28
CA SER A 486 0.95 28.71 9.21
C SER A 486 1.31 27.95 7.95
N GLU A 487 0.81 28.43 6.82
CA GLU A 487 0.91 27.72 5.55
C GLU A 487 1.40 28.63 4.45
N THR A 488 2.28 28.11 3.61
CA THR A 488 2.71 28.74 2.36
C THR A 488 2.47 27.77 1.20
N VAL A 489 1.89 28.29 0.14
CA VAL A 489 1.60 27.54 -1.09
C VAL A 489 2.33 28.18 -2.25
N ARG A 490 3.08 27.38 -3.00
CA ARG A 490 3.70 27.76 -4.27
C ARG A 490 3.13 26.93 -5.40
N ARG A 491 2.81 27.57 -6.52
CA ARG A 491 2.32 26.92 -7.72
C ARG A 491 3.23 27.20 -8.89
N ARG A 492 3.60 26.17 -9.62
CA ARG A 492 4.36 26.28 -10.86
C ARG A 492 3.59 25.65 -11.99
N ARG A 493 3.34 26.40 -13.05
CA ARG A 493 2.70 25.90 -14.26
C ARG A 493 3.68 25.05 -15.05
N VAL A 494 3.24 23.87 -15.47
CA VAL A 494 4.02 22.90 -16.25
C VAL A 494 3.21 22.42 -17.45
N LEU A 495 3.90 22.13 -18.54
CA LEU A 495 3.30 21.47 -19.69
C LEU A 495 3.57 19.98 -19.57
N VAL A 496 2.52 19.19 -19.54
CA VAL A 496 2.57 17.73 -19.52
C VAL A 496 2.49 17.25 -20.96
N GLU A 497 3.54 16.62 -21.43
CA GLU A 497 3.63 16.03 -22.77
C GLU A 497 3.53 14.51 -22.64
N SER A 498 2.84 13.85 -23.58
CA SER A 498 2.87 12.38 -23.70
C SER A 498 4.25 11.94 -24.18
N PRO A 499 4.80 10.83 -23.66
CA PRO A 499 6.07 10.30 -24.13
C PRO A 499 5.98 9.78 -25.57
#